data_ddfef652779de09ec50eab7ee485ea12
#
_entry.id   ddfef652779de09ec50eab7ee485ea12
#
_cell.length_a   1.000
_cell.length_b   1.000
_cell.length_c   1.000
_cell.angle_alpha   90.00
_cell.angle_beta   90.00
_cell.angle_gamma   90.00
#
_symmetry.space_group_name_H-M   'P 1'
#
loop_
_entity.id
_entity.type
_entity.pdbx_description
1 polymer ?
#
loop_
_entity_poly.entity_id
_entity_poly.type
_entity_poly.pdbx_seq_one_letter_code
_entity_poly.pdbx_strand_id
1 'polypeptide(L)'
;CIKQKKLTSFYNNRLLFHFGKNFSGKIILKEQNNHEALTNIVCEVYLEENTNVDFIIDSEKPKTIQILNFGSTINKNSVLKIHPIDISGKLIKNNYFINLKGKNSQCYYNGLNLLNHSNHIDNYIEVNHNNKNTVSYTNHKNILDGKSKGIFYSKTTINKHSSNSEAH
;
A
#
# COMPACT_ATOMS: atom_id res chain seq x y z
N CYS A 1 -0.30 2.50 -40.19
CA CYS A 1 -1.59 2.08 -39.61
C CYS A 1 -1.41 1.89 -38.11
N ILE A 2 -1.86 2.85 -37.30
CA ILE A 2 -1.82 2.72 -35.84
C ILE A 2 -3.00 1.83 -35.45
N LYS A 3 -2.73 0.57 -35.11
CA LYS A 3 -3.73 -0.29 -34.50
C LYS A 3 -3.99 0.23 -33.09
N GLN A 4 -5.06 0.97 -32.86
CA GLN A 4 -5.57 1.26 -31.52
C GLN A 4 -5.95 -0.07 -30.86
N LYS A 5 -5.14 -0.53 -29.91
CA LYS A 5 -5.49 -1.64 -29.06
C LYS A 5 -6.57 -1.15 -28.09
N LYS A 6 -7.80 -1.58 -28.30
CA LYS A 6 -8.94 -1.19 -27.47
C LYS A 6 -8.69 -1.72 -26.06
N LEU A 7 -8.50 -0.86 -25.07
CA LEU A 7 -8.59 -1.23 -23.65
C LEU A 7 -10.01 -1.79 -23.43
N THR A 8 -10.11 -3.03 -23.02
CA THR A 8 -11.39 -3.73 -22.93
C THR A 8 -12.19 -3.35 -21.69
N SER A 9 -11.55 -2.84 -20.63
CA SER A 9 -12.25 -2.47 -19.39
C SER A 9 -11.47 -1.38 -18.61
N PHE A 10 -12.24 -0.44 -18.06
CA PHE A 10 -11.73 0.57 -17.12
C PHE A 10 -12.52 0.48 -15.82
N TYR A 11 -11.80 0.36 -14.69
CA TYR A 11 -12.38 0.32 -13.36
C TYR A 11 -11.83 1.47 -12.52
N ASN A 12 -12.72 2.20 -11.87
CA ASN A 12 -12.39 3.26 -10.93
C ASN A 12 -13.10 2.98 -9.61
N ASN A 13 -12.35 2.57 -8.59
CA ASN A 13 -12.88 2.11 -7.33
C ASN A 13 -12.41 3.02 -6.19
N ARG A 14 -13.30 3.32 -5.25
CA ARG A 14 -12.96 3.95 -3.98
C ARG A 14 -13.44 3.07 -2.84
N LEU A 15 -12.52 2.74 -1.94
CA LEU A 15 -12.74 1.90 -0.77
C LEU A 15 -12.43 2.73 0.47
N LEU A 16 -13.33 2.71 1.46
CA LEU A 16 -13.13 3.34 2.75
C LEU A 16 -13.31 2.30 3.85
N PHE A 17 -12.27 2.11 4.65
CA PHE A 17 -12.28 1.26 5.83
C PHE A 17 -12.16 2.13 7.08
N HIS A 18 -13.17 2.13 7.92
CA HIS A 18 -13.17 2.83 9.20
C HIS A 18 -13.26 1.80 10.33
N PHE A 19 -12.21 1.70 11.13
CA PHE A 19 -12.12 0.79 12.27
C PHE A 19 -12.36 1.59 13.55
N GLY A 20 -13.45 1.30 14.24
CA GLY A 20 -13.82 1.92 15.51
C GLY A 20 -12.87 1.55 16.65
N LYS A 21 -12.98 2.27 17.77
CA LYS A 21 -12.12 2.09 18.94
C LYS A 21 -12.06 0.64 19.43
N ASN A 22 -10.86 0.22 19.85
CA ASN A 22 -10.58 -1.11 20.40
C ASN A 22 -10.80 -2.27 19.41
N PHE A 23 -10.95 -2.01 18.13
CA PHE A 23 -11.05 -3.07 17.12
C PHE A 23 -9.69 -3.77 16.96
N SER A 24 -9.73 -5.10 16.84
CA SER A 24 -8.57 -5.90 16.46
C SER A 24 -8.99 -6.94 15.43
N GLY A 25 -8.30 -6.99 14.29
CA GLY A 25 -8.68 -7.92 13.23
C GLY A 25 -7.78 -7.90 12.01
N LYS A 26 -8.11 -8.78 11.07
CA LYS A 26 -7.41 -8.94 9.79
C LYS A 26 -8.35 -8.65 8.63
N ILE A 27 -7.87 -7.89 7.66
CA ILE A 27 -8.55 -7.63 6.38
C ILE A 27 -7.70 -8.22 5.26
N ILE A 28 -8.34 -8.92 4.35
CA ILE A 28 -7.71 -9.40 3.12
C ILE A 28 -8.45 -8.75 1.95
N LEU A 29 -7.79 -7.82 1.29
CA LEU A 29 -8.24 -7.26 0.02
C LEU A 29 -7.64 -8.10 -1.09
N LYS A 30 -8.48 -8.90 -1.74
CA LYS A 30 -8.04 -9.76 -2.83
C LYS A 30 -8.42 -9.17 -4.16
N GLU A 31 -7.42 -8.96 -5.00
CA GLU A 31 -7.59 -8.37 -6.33
C GLU A 31 -7.11 -9.36 -7.39
N GLN A 32 -8.04 -9.90 -8.16
CA GLN A 32 -7.73 -10.83 -9.25
C GLN A 32 -8.34 -10.36 -10.56
N ASN A 33 -7.53 -10.30 -11.61
CA ASN A 33 -7.98 -9.97 -12.94
C ASN A 33 -7.07 -10.57 -14.02
N ASN A 34 -7.65 -11.36 -14.92
CA ASN A 34 -6.93 -12.04 -16.00
C ASN A 34 -7.10 -11.40 -17.38
N HIS A 35 -7.83 -10.27 -17.48
CA HIS A 35 -8.03 -9.57 -18.75
C HIS A 35 -7.28 -8.24 -18.81
N GLU A 36 -7.13 -7.70 -20.03
CA GLU A 36 -6.60 -6.36 -20.22
C GLU A 36 -7.55 -5.33 -19.60
N ALA A 37 -7.07 -4.64 -18.58
CA ALA A 37 -7.82 -3.61 -17.88
C ALA A 37 -6.90 -2.47 -17.44
N LEU A 38 -7.50 -1.30 -17.29
CA LEU A 38 -6.94 -0.18 -16.54
C LEU A 38 -7.75 -0.06 -15.24
N THR A 39 -7.07 -0.15 -14.09
CA THR A 39 -7.69 0.01 -12.78
C THR A 39 -7.09 1.21 -12.07
N ASN A 40 -7.95 2.06 -11.53
CA ASN A 40 -7.59 3.14 -10.64
C ASN A 40 -8.31 2.92 -9.30
N ILE A 41 -7.55 2.76 -8.22
CA ILE A 41 -8.07 2.43 -6.91
C ILE A 41 -7.62 3.48 -5.91
N VAL A 42 -8.56 4.03 -5.18
CA VAL A 42 -8.31 4.82 -3.97
C VAL A 42 -8.80 4.01 -2.78
N CYS A 43 -7.88 3.66 -1.88
CA CYS A 43 -8.16 2.94 -0.65
C CYS A 43 -7.80 3.83 0.55
N GLU A 44 -8.79 4.13 1.38
CA GLU A 44 -8.60 4.96 2.57
C GLU A 44 -8.87 4.12 3.81
N VAL A 45 -7.93 4.15 4.76
CA VAL A 45 -7.97 3.35 5.99
C VAL A 45 -7.86 4.28 7.20
N TYR A 46 -8.86 4.28 8.03
CA TYR A 46 -8.90 5.09 9.24
C TYR A 46 -9.00 4.20 10.48
N LEU A 47 -8.01 4.29 11.38
CA LEU A 47 -7.98 3.59 12.66
C LEU A 47 -8.29 4.58 13.79
N GLU A 48 -9.34 4.32 14.56
CA GLU A 48 -9.58 5.02 15.83
C GLU A 48 -8.58 4.56 16.90
N GLU A 49 -8.74 5.03 18.13
CA GLU A 49 -7.83 4.73 19.23
C GLU A 49 -7.84 3.24 19.63
N ASN A 50 -6.68 2.73 20.02
CA ASN A 50 -6.46 1.34 20.49
C ASN A 50 -6.87 0.26 19.46
N THR A 51 -6.70 0.54 18.18
CA THR A 51 -7.01 -0.41 17.10
C THR A 51 -5.76 -1.17 16.66
N ASN A 52 -5.93 -2.45 16.29
CA ASN A 52 -4.85 -3.27 15.74
C ASN A 52 -5.36 -3.99 14.49
N VAL A 53 -4.81 -3.62 13.32
CA VAL A 53 -5.28 -4.13 12.02
C VAL A 53 -4.12 -4.72 11.23
N ASP A 54 -4.26 -5.97 10.82
CA ASP A 54 -3.47 -6.60 9.76
C ASP A 54 -4.20 -6.41 8.43
N PHE A 55 -3.63 -5.64 7.50
CA PHE A 55 -4.21 -5.34 6.19
C PHE A 55 -3.37 -6.00 5.09
N ILE A 56 -3.88 -7.05 4.50
CA ILE A 56 -3.22 -7.79 3.41
C ILE A 56 -3.84 -7.37 2.09
N ILE A 57 -3.01 -7.00 1.13
CA ILE A 57 -3.40 -6.72 -0.26
C ILE A 57 -2.78 -7.80 -1.12
N ASP A 58 -3.60 -8.73 -1.60
CA ASP A 58 -3.19 -9.85 -2.46
C ASP A 58 -3.60 -9.54 -3.90
N SER A 59 -2.61 -9.25 -4.75
CA SER A 59 -2.82 -8.75 -6.11
C SER A 59 -2.18 -9.67 -7.14
N GLU A 60 -3.00 -10.26 -8.02
CA GLU A 60 -2.57 -11.07 -9.15
C GLU A 60 -3.27 -10.60 -10.45
N LYS A 61 -2.55 -9.81 -11.27
CA LYS A 61 -3.16 -9.10 -12.42
C LYS A 61 -2.21 -9.03 -13.63
N PRO A 62 -1.86 -10.15 -14.28
CA PRO A 62 -0.78 -10.21 -15.28
C PRO A 62 -0.96 -9.31 -16.50
N LYS A 63 -2.19 -8.90 -16.83
CA LYS A 63 -2.50 -8.08 -18.01
C LYS A 63 -2.99 -6.67 -17.68
N THR A 64 -3.01 -6.30 -16.39
CA THR A 64 -3.59 -5.05 -15.92
C THR A 64 -2.56 -3.94 -15.82
N ILE A 65 -2.99 -2.74 -16.17
CA ILE A 65 -2.36 -1.48 -15.78
C ILE A 65 -3.11 -0.97 -14.56
N GLN A 66 -2.41 -0.72 -13.45
CA GLN A 66 -3.04 -0.29 -12.20
C GLN A 66 -2.37 0.94 -11.63
N ILE A 67 -3.21 1.82 -11.06
CA ILE A 67 -2.79 2.86 -10.12
C ILE A 67 -3.55 2.63 -8.81
N LEU A 68 -2.82 2.39 -7.73
CA LEU A 68 -3.35 2.32 -6.37
C LEU A 68 -2.85 3.52 -5.58
N ASN A 69 -3.77 4.26 -4.97
CA ASN A 69 -3.47 5.25 -3.93
C ASN A 69 -4.07 4.76 -2.61
N PHE A 70 -3.20 4.36 -1.70
CA PHE A 70 -3.56 3.89 -0.37
C PHE A 70 -3.21 4.96 0.65
N GLY A 71 -4.23 5.51 1.32
CA GLY A 71 -4.06 6.48 2.39
C GLY A 71 -4.44 5.89 3.74
N SER A 72 -3.66 6.15 4.80
CA SER A 72 -4.04 5.73 6.15
C SER A 72 -3.84 6.83 7.19
N THR A 73 -4.75 6.85 8.18
CA THR A 73 -4.64 7.67 9.38
C THR A 73 -4.72 6.77 10.61
N ILE A 74 -3.67 6.80 11.43
CA ILE A 74 -3.51 5.91 12.58
C ILE A 74 -3.53 6.77 13.84
N ASN A 75 -4.56 6.59 14.67
CA ASN A 75 -4.73 7.33 15.90
C ASN A 75 -4.02 6.68 17.10
N LYS A 76 -4.25 7.23 18.29
CA LYS A 76 -3.52 6.94 19.52
C LYS A 76 -3.54 5.44 19.86
N ASN A 77 -2.36 4.90 20.22
CA ASN A 77 -2.14 3.51 20.63
C ASN A 77 -2.57 2.48 19.58
N SER A 78 -2.63 2.86 18.30
CA SER A 78 -3.12 1.96 17.24
C SER A 78 -1.98 1.47 16.37
N VAL A 79 -2.15 0.27 15.85
CA VAL A 79 -1.17 -0.42 15.01
C VAL A 79 -1.80 -0.80 13.69
N LEU A 80 -1.17 -0.39 12.60
CA LEU A 80 -1.51 -0.85 11.25
C LEU A 80 -0.33 -1.64 10.68
N LYS A 81 -0.59 -2.89 10.31
CA LYS A 81 0.34 -3.70 9.53
C LYS A 81 -0.19 -3.83 8.12
N ILE A 82 0.62 -3.45 7.14
CA ILE A 82 0.24 -3.50 5.72
C ILE A 82 1.15 -4.50 5.02
N HIS A 83 0.54 -5.47 4.34
CA HIS A 83 1.24 -6.53 3.64
C HIS A 83 0.79 -6.56 2.17
N PRO A 84 1.30 -5.68 1.30
CA PRO A 84 1.04 -5.78 -0.13
C PRO A 84 1.87 -6.89 -0.75
N ILE A 85 1.20 -7.74 -1.52
CA ILE A 85 1.80 -8.86 -2.24
C ILE A 85 1.36 -8.74 -3.70
N ASP A 86 2.28 -8.36 -4.57
CA ASP A 86 2.03 -8.23 -6.00
C ASP A 86 2.73 -9.37 -6.77
N ILE A 87 1.96 -10.32 -7.30
CA ILE A 87 2.43 -11.54 -8.00
C ILE A 87 2.39 -11.35 -9.51
N SER A 88 2.32 -10.27 -10.05
CA SER A 88 2.38 -9.94 -11.46
C SER A 88 1.65 -8.63 -11.75
N GLY A 89 1.97 -8.01 -12.86
CA GLY A 89 1.29 -6.80 -13.30
C GLY A 89 1.97 -6.23 -14.53
N LYS A 90 1.20 -5.92 -15.57
CA LYS A 90 1.77 -5.35 -16.80
C LYS A 90 2.48 -4.02 -16.52
N LEU A 91 1.79 -3.14 -15.79
CA LEU A 91 2.33 -1.88 -15.28
C LEU A 91 1.54 -1.51 -14.02
N ILE A 92 2.20 -1.54 -12.87
CA ILE A 92 1.58 -1.24 -11.58
C ILE A 92 2.27 -0.03 -10.96
N LYS A 93 1.48 0.93 -10.50
CA LYS A 93 1.91 2.04 -9.68
C LYS A 93 1.15 2.03 -8.35
N ASN A 94 1.86 1.77 -7.26
CA ASN A 94 1.28 1.79 -5.93
C ASN A 94 1.87 2.95 -5.13
N ASN A 95 1.00 3.78 -4.54
CA ASN A 95 1.38 4.89 -3.66
C ASN A 95 0.76 4.64 -2.29
N TYR A 96 1.58 4.60 -1.25
CA TYR A 96 1.16 4.43 0.15
C TYR A 96 1.47 5.70 0.93
N PHE A 97 0.44 6.33 1.48
CA PHE A 97 0.54 7.54 2.32
C PHE A 97 0.09 7.20 3.73
N ILE A 98 1.02 7.15 4.66
CA ILE A 98 0.79 6.68 6.03
C ILE A 98 0.97 7.83 7.00
N ASN A 99 -0.08 8.16 7.75
CA ASN A 99 -0.06 9.23 8.75
C ASN A 99 -0.18 8.66 10.17
N LEU A 100 0.91 8.69 10.91
CA LEU A 100 0.98 8.38 12.34
C LEU A 100 0.53 9.61 13.14
N LYS A 101 -0.79 9.80 13.25
CA LYS A 101 -1.41 11.00 13.81
C LYS A 101 -1.52 10.95 15.33
N GLY A 102 -1.72 9.78 15.92
CA GLY A 102 -1.90 9.64 17.35
C GLY A 102 -0.60 9.33 18.09
N LYS A 103 -0.50 9.70 19.37
CA LYS A 103 0.60 9.29 20.24
C LYS A 103 0.66 7.77 20.33
N ASN A 104 1.88 7.19 20.33
CA ASN A 104 2.14 5.75 20.36
C ASN A 104 1.55 4.97 19.16
N SER A 105 1.22 5.63 18.06
CA SER A 105 0.76 4.90 16.86
C SER A 105 1.93 4.25 16.15
N GLN A 106 1.66 3.12 15.50
CA GLN A 106 2.69 2.32 14.84
C GLN A 106 2.24 1.86 13.46
N CYS A 107 3.19 1.77 12.53
CA CYS A 107 2.97 1.19 11.21
C CYS A 107 4.08 0.22 10.82
N TYR A 108 3.70 -0.93 10.30
CA TYR A 108 4.60 -1.93 9.73
C TYR A 108 4.21 -2.19 8.29
N TYR A 109 5.04 -1.78 7.36
CA TYR A 109 4.87 -2.06 5.94
C TYR A 109 5.82 -3.21 5.53
N ASN A 110 5.26 -4.31 5.05
CA ASN A 110 6.02 -5.46 4.56
C ASN A 110 5.56 -5.81 3.15
N GLY A 111 6.21 -5.25 2.14
CA GLY A 111 5.87 -5.43 0.74
C GLY A 111 6.66 -6.55 0.08
N LEU A 112 6.00 -7.28 -0.81
CA LEU A 112 6.60 -8.30 -1.66
C LEU A 112 6.13 -8.15 -3.10
N ASN A 113 7.07 -8.01 -4.02
CA ASN A 113 6.81 -8.13 -5.45
C ASN A 113 7.45 -9.41 -5.98
N LEU A 114 6.68 -10.20 -6.70
CA LEU A 114 7.14 -11.37 -7.43
C LEU A 114 6.84 -11.19 -8.91
N LEU A 115 7.84 -10.81 -9.69
CA LEU A 115 7.67 -10.37 -11.07
C LEU A 115 8.43 -11.24 -12.05
N ASN A 116 7.84 -11.43 -13.21
CA ASN A 116 8.44 -12.16 -14.33
C ASN A 116 8.17 -11.48 -15.68
N HIS A 117 8.68 -12.04 -16.76
CA HIS A 117 8.51 -11.54 -18.13
C HIS A 117 8.93 -10.07 -18.29
N SER A 118 8.00 -9.19 -18.65
CA SER A 118 8.20 -7.75 -18.83
C SER A 118 7.34 -6.93 -17.90
N ASN A 119 6.97 -7.49 -16.75
CA ASN A 119 6.17 -6.82 -15.75
C ASN A 119 6.94 -5.64 -15.13
N HIS A 120 6.22 -4.57 -14.81
CA HIS A 120 6.80 -3.39 -14.22
C HIS A 120 5.95 -2.95 -13.02
N ILE A 121 6.61 -2.84 -11.85
CA ILE A 121 5.97 -2.29 -10.64
C ILE A 121 6.80 -1.16 -10.07
N ASP A 122 6.14 -0.06 -9.72
CA ASP A 122 6.69 1.09 -9.02
C ASP A 122 5.91 1.30 -7.71
N ASN A 123 6.58 1.13 -6.59
CA ASN A 123 6.03 1.35 -5.25
C ASN A 123 6.65 2.60 -4.62
N TYR A 124 5.80 3.54 -4.25
CA TYR A 124 6.13 4.71 -3.45
C TYR A 124 5.49 4.58 -2.07
N ILE A 125 6.26 4.79 -1.01
CA ILE A 125 5.74 4.85 0.35
C ILE A 125 6.19 6.15 1.03
N GLU A 126 5.24 6.85 1.63
CA GLU A 126 5.50 8.03 2.45
C GLU A 126 4.91 7.82 3.84
N VAL A 127 5.76 7.91 4.87
CA VAL A 127 5.37 7.80 6.27
C VAL A 127 5.60 9.11 6.98
N ASN A 128 4.54 9.66 7.58
CA ASN A 128 4.58 10.91 8.32
C ASN A 128 4.33 10.66 9.81
N HIS A 129 5.36 10.91 10.64
CA HIS A 129 5.27 10.89 12.08
C HIS A 129 4.79 12.26 12.57
N ASN A 130 3.53 12.34 13.02
CA ASN A 130 2.87 13.59 13.41
C ASN A 130 2.64 13.72 14.92
N ASN A 131 3.15 12.76 15.73
CA ASN A 131 2.99 12.78 17.18
C ASN A 131 4.15 12.03 17.86
N LYS A 132 4.22 12.13 19.19
CA LYS A 132 5.28 11.54 20.03
C LYS A 132 5.18 10.01 20.09
N ASN A 133 6.34 9.36 20.26
CA ASN A 133 6.48 7.92 20.47
C ASN A 133 5.85 7.10 19.32
N THR A 134 5.94 7.58 18.11
CA THR A 134 5.41 6.85 16.94
C THR A 134 6.51 5.98 16.33
N VAL A 135 6.14 4.83 15.78
CA VAL A 135 7.09 3.85 15.25
C VAL A 135 6.69 3.45 13.85
N SER A 136 7.66 3.39 12.94
CA SER A 136 7.46 2.82 11.61
C SER A 136 8.57 1.86 11.21
N TYR A 137 8.17 0.75 10.59
CA TYR A 137 9.08 -0.18 9.92
C TYR A 137 8.67 -0.32 8.47
N THR A 138 9.67 -0.18 7.57
CA THR A 138 9.44 -0.35 6.14
C THR A 138 10.39 -1.41 5.60
N ASN A 139 9.82 -2.54 5.19
CA ASN A 139 10.53 -3.63 4.56
C ASN A 139 9.89 -3.95 3.22
N HIS A 140 10.69 -4.00 2.16
CA HIS A 140 10.21 -4.31 0.82
C HIS A 140 11.17 -5.24 0.09
N LYS A 141 10.62 -6.29 -0.51
CA LYS A 141 11.39 -7.27 -1.27
C LYS A 141 10.89 -7.37 -2.70
N ASN A 142 11.82 -7.34 -3.64
CA ASN A 142 11.56 -7.60 -5.05
C ASN A 142 12.25 -8.90 -5.47
N ILE A 143 11.47 -9.83 -6.01
CA ILE A 143 11.95 -11.03 -6.69
C ILE A 143 11.65 -10.84 -8.16
N LEU A 144 12.68 -10.68 -8.97
CA LEU A 144 12.58 -10.28 -10.37
C LEU A 144 13.18 -11.35 -11.27
N ASP A 145 12.47 -11.71 -12.34
CA ASP A 145 12.92 -12.62 -13.38
C ASP A 145 12.66 -12.04 -14.78
N GLY A 146 13.43 -12.51 -15.76
CA GLY A 146 13.32 -12.09 -17.15
C GLY A 146 13.68 -10.62 -17.37
N LYS A 147 12.76 -9.85 -17.97
CA LYS A 147 12.90 -8.42 -18.26
C LYS A 147 12.05 -7.56 -17.32
N SER A 148 11.64 -8.12 -16.19
CA SER A 148 10.80 -7.39 -15.24
C SER A 148 11.57 -6.26 -14.54
N LYS A 149 10.81 -5.26 -14.06
CA LYS A 149 11.37 -4.10 -13.36
C LYS A 149 10.58 -3.83 -12.09
N GLY A 150 11.29 -3.70 -10.97
CA GLY A 150 10.75 -3.29 -9.69
C GLY A 150 11.41 -2.01 -9.23
N ILE A 151 10.62 -0.97 -8.94
CA ILE A 151 11.09 0.29 -8.36
C ILE A 151 10.47 0.38 -6.97
N PHE A 152 11.29 0.76 -6.00
CA PHE A 152 10.83 1.05 -4.65
C PHE A 152 11.45 2.35 -4.15
N TYR A 153 10.62 3.25 -3.69
CA TYR A 153 11.05 4.50 -3.06
C TYR A 153 10.30 4.70 -1.74
N SER A 154 11.07 4.99 -0.69
CA SER A 154 10.53 5.26 0.66
C SER A 154 10.97 6.64 1.12
N LYS A 155 10.02 7.39 1.69
CA LYS A 155 10.26 8.67 2.35
C LYS A 155 9.64 8.65 3.73
N THR A 156 10.43 8.97 4.76
CA THR A 156 9.93 9.12 6.12
C THR A 156 10.18 10.53 6.61
N THR A 157 9.16 11.15 7.18
CA THR A 157 9.22 12.49 7.75
C THR A 157 8.85 12.41 9.23
N ILE A 158 9.77 12.85 10.10
CA ILE A 158 9.50 13.02 11.55
C ILE A 158 9.29 14.51 11.79
N ASN A 159 8.07 14.89 12.11
CA ASN A 159 7.68 16.29 12.29
C ASN A 159 8.15 16.87 13.63
N LYS A 160 8.23 18.20 13.73
CA LYS A 160 8.84 18.94 14.85
C LYS A 160 8.38 18.55 16.27
N HIS A 161 7.16 18.03 16.42
CA HIS A 161 6.59 17.68 17.72
C HIS A 161 6.52 16.16 17.97
N SER A 162 7.24 15.39 17.17
CA SER A 162 7.22 13.91 17.20
C SER A 162 8.44 13.34 17.94
N SER A 163 8.71 13.85 19.15
CA SER A 163 9.82 13.36 19.99
C SER A 163 9.69 11.86 20.32
N ASN A 164 10.81 11.16 20.47
CA ASN A 164 10.92 9.72 20.73
C ASN A 164 10.24 8.86 19.66
N SER A 165 10.23 9.32 18.40
CA SER A 165 9.74 8.54 17.29
C SER A 165 10.88 7.81 16.60
N GLU A 166 10.60 6.60 16.10
CA GLU A 166 11.58 5.70 15.50
C GLU A 166 11.11 5.30 14.09
N ALA A 167 12.05 5.29 13.15
CA ALA A 167 11.82 4.87 11.78
C ALA A 167 12.93 3.90 11.32
N HIS A 168 12.55 2.76 10.80
CA HIS A 168 13.44 1.69 10.35
C HIS A 168 13.12 1.23 8.93
#